data_79331cf50cb944220bbe38c882ae3b43
#
_entry.id   79331cf50cb944220bbe38c882ae3b43
#
_cell.length_a   1.000
_cell.length_b   1.000
_cell.length_c   1.000
_cell.angle_alpha   90.00
_cell.angle_beta   90.00
_cell.angle_gamma   90.00
#
_symmetry.space_group_name_H-M   'P 1'
#
loop_
_entity.id
_entity.type
_entity.pdbx_description
1 polymer ?
#
loop_
_entity_poly.entity_id
_entity_poly.type
_entity_poly.pdbx_seq_one_letter_code
_entity_poly.pdbx_strand_id
1 'polypeptide(L)'
;MKESHQALNETVIANGYCVGCGVCAVPENSPFRMVMDEYGQYQSQLSESGVFAKTDSNYEKLCPFGSAAPNEDEIAEQHFAEACEHNPQVGYYNGVYAGHVSEGQFRKQGSSGGMGTWVLNELLAKGLVDYVVHVKSETAEEDLNNIPFKYQISESLEETQQGGKSRYFPIELSEVLRVIRDQPGRYVVVGLPCFIKSIRLLQAQDSILAERIHYCVGLVCGHLKSAHYAESLAWQMGIPPGELRGIDFRIKDPSQPANRYSIYARGLSGEAVVPTRQLFGADWGAGAFKYKACDFCDDVFAETADVVLGDAWLPEYVDDSDGTNVVVTRNANIQQIIVDAMSDGRLDFKELGVEKAIQSQDAGLRHRKVAIGYRLHEEKIAHSWVPTKRTSPTNTLKPRYEMKRQRLRSELRDLSHQSFLAAKSANDLSVYLKAMNPVYLRYSRQGKSLFRRLVSFAKRKLKALIKV
;
A
#
# COMPACT_ATOMS: atom_id res chain seq x y z
N MET A 1 32.10 -10.25 12.76
CA MET A 1 31.00 -9.74 11.95
C MET A 1 29.84 -9.42 12.90
N LYS A 2 29.15 -8.30 12.71
CA LYS A 2 27.93 -8.01 13.48
C LYS A 2 26.88 -9.09 13.17
N GLU A 3 26.03 -9.41 14.15
CA GLU A 3 24.89 -10.30 13.92
C GLU A 3 23.85 -9.60 13.01
N SER A 4 23.20 -10.37 12.13
CA SER A 4 22.31 -9.79 11.08
C SER A 4 21.13 -8.99 11.64
N HIS A 5 20.64 -9.32 12.84
CA HIS A 5 19.58 -8.54 13.49
C HIS A 5 20.07 -7.17 13.98
N GLN A 6 21.31 -7.09 14.49
CA GLN A 6 21.91 -5.80 14.88
C GLN A 6 22.13 -4.91 13.64
N ALA A 7 22.64 -5.49 12.55
CA ALA A 7 22.82 -4.79 11.29
C ALA A 7 21.47 -4.24 10.77
N LEU A 8 20.40 -5.06 10.78
CA LEU A 8 19.05 -4.61 10.39
C LEU A 8 18.55 -3.45 11.26
N ASN A 9 18.75 -3.55 12.58
CA ASN A 9 18.33 -2.50 13.52
C ASN A 9 19.04 -1.17 13.27
N GLU A 10 20.37 -1.19 13.09
CA GLU A 10 21.19 0.02 12.89
C GLU A 10 20.99 0.65 11.49
N THR A 11 20.60 -0.14 10.50
CA THR A 11 20.40 0.32 9.12
C THR A 11 18.94 0.67 8.84
N VAL A 12 18.10 -0.32 8.64
CA VAL A 12 16.71 -0.12 8.20
C VAL A 12 15.86 0.55 9.28
N ILE A 13 15.89 0.02 10.52
CA ILE A 13 14.98 0.46 11.58
C ILE A 13 15.39 1.85 12.09
N ALA A 14 16.64 2.02 12.50
CA ALA A 14 17.14 3.29 13.06
C ALA A 14 17.08 4.46 12.05
N ASN A 15 17.06 4.18 10.75
CA ASN A 15 16.96 5.20 9.71
C ASN A 15 15.53 5.40 9.18
N GLY A 16 14.52 4.75 9.79
CA GLY A 16 13.10 4.94 9.48
C GLY A 16 12.65 4.28 8.15
N TYR A 17 13.34 3.24 7.70
CA TYR A 17 12.99 2.50 6.48
C TYR A 17 12.17 1.23 6.78
N CYS A 18 11.77 1.00 8.02
CA CYS A 18 10.83 -0.07 8.35
C CYS A 18 9.46 0.22 7.74
N VAL A 19 8.90 -0.74 6.99
CA VAL A 19 7.55 -0.66 6.41
C VAL A 19 6.48 -1.31 7.30
N GLY A 20 6.89 -1.86 8.44
CA GLY A 20 5.96 -2.51 9.37
C GLY A 20 5.35 -3.81 8.83
N CYS A 21 6.02 -4.52 7.92
CA CYS A 21 5.47 -5.75 7.34
C CYS A 21 5.41 -6.94 8.32
N GLY A 22 6.23 -6.95 9.36
CA GLY A 22 6.21 -7.96 10.41
C GLY A 22 7.04 -9.22 10.16
N VAL A 23 7.57 -9.45 8.95
CA VAL A 23 8.24 -10.73 8.64
C VAL A 23 9.48 -11.00 9.50
N CYS A 24 10.20 -9.98 9.94
CA CYS A 24 11.36 -10.15 10.83
C CYS A 24 10.97 -10.66 12.22
N ALA A 25 9.70 -10.57 12.62
CA ALA A 25 9.20 -11.12 13.87
C ALA A 25 8.68 -12.57 13.75
N VAL A 26 8.69 -13.17 12.56
CA VAL A 26 8.15 -14.52 12.30
C VAL A 26 9.12 -15.66 12.67
N PRO A 27 10.43 -15.56 12.39
CA PRO A 27 11.36 -16.65 12.70
C PRO A 27 11.27 -17.07 14.16
N GLU A 28 11.44 -18.35 14.41
CA GLU A 28 11.49 -18.88 15.77
C GLU A 28 12.61 -18.20 16.57
N ASN A 29 12.33 -17.85 17.80
CA ASN A 29 13.24 -17.07 18.66
C ASN A 29 13.68 -15.72 18.06
N SER A 30 12.84 -15.12 17.21
CA SER A 30 13.17 -13.80 16.67
C SER A 30 13.38 -12.77 17.77
N PRO A 31 14.46 -11.96 17.70
CA PRO A 31 14.66 -10.84 18.61
C PRO A 31 13.73 -9.66 18.35
N PHE A 32 12.92 -9.70 17.29
CA PHE A 32 12.04 -8.61 16.90
C PHE A 32 10.60 -8.86 17.32
N ARG A 33 9.93 -7.77 17.69
CA ARG A 33 8.48 -7.70 17.87
C ARG A 33 7.92 -6.51 17.08
N MET A 34 6.65 -6.58 16.71
CA MET A 34 5.95 -5.47 16.06
C MET A 34 5.29 -4.58 17.11
N VAL A 35 5.48 -3.26 16.97
CA VAL A 35 4.85 -2.26 17.84
C VAL A 35 4.28 -1.13 16.98
N MET A 36 3.17 -0.54 17.43
CA MET A 36 2.66 0.70 16.86
C MET A 36 3.37 1.87 17.54
N ASP A 37 4.02 2.72 16.75
CA ASP A 37 4.71 3.91 17.28
C ASP A 37 3.75 5.09 17.54
N GLU A 38 4.27 6.17 18.12
CA GLU A 38 3.51 7.39 18.43
C GLU A 38 2.91 8.08 17.18
N TYR A 39 3.41 7.77 15.98
CA TYR A 39 2.92 8.28 14.70
C TYR A 39 1.88 7.37 14.05
N GLY A 40 1.48 6.29 14.74
CA GLY A 40 0.55 5.30 14.23
C GLY A 40 1.13 4.51 13.06
N GLN A 41 2.40 4.13 13.14
CA GLN A 41 3.08 3.25 12.19
C GLN A 41 3.50 1.96 12.89
N TYR A 42 3.27 0.81 12.27
CA TYR A 42 3.94 -0.40 12.73
C TYR A 42 5.44 -0.31 12.48
N GLN A 43 6.21 -0.59 13.53
CA GLN A 43 7.66 -0.63 13.50
C GLN A 43 8.15 -1.94 14.13
N SER A 44 9.23 -2.47 13.57
CA SER A 44 9.96 -3.55 14.21
C SER A 44 10.83 -3.00 15.34
N GLN A 45 10.81 -3.64 16.49
CA GLN A 45 11.58 -3.26 17.65
C GLN A 45 12.34 -4.47 18.20
N LEU A 46 13.62 -4.30 18.55
CA LEU A 46 14.37 -5.31 19.28
C LEU A 46 13.79 -5.50 20.71
N SER A 47 13.69 -6.73 21.15
CA SER A 47 13.33 -7.07 22.53
C SER A 47 14.41 -6.59 23.49
N GLU A 48 14.01 -6.10 24.65
CA GLU A 48 14.93 -5.50 25.64
C GLU A 48 15.78 -6.51 26.42
N SER A 49 15.46 -7.80 26.31
CA SER A 49 16.10 -8.87 27.11
C SER A 49 17.62 -9.03 26.92
N GLY A 50 18.18 -8.47 25.83
CA GLY A 50 19.62 -8.49 25.53
C GLY A 50 20.23 -9.89 25.33
N VAL A 51 19.51 -10.94 25.68
CA VAL A 51 19.90 -12.34 25.49
C VAL A 51 18.96 -12.94 24.47
N PHE A 52 19.47 -13.11 23.25
CA PHE A 52 18.71 -13.74 22.17
C PHE A 52 19.17 -15.18 22.01
N ALA A 53 18.22 -16.10 21.92
CA ALA A 53 18.55 -17.45 21.48
C ALA A 53 19.16 -17.39 20.07
N LYS A 54 20.09 -18.28 19.79
CA LYS A 54 20.71 -18.35 18.47
C LYS A 54 19.62 -18.62 17.42
N THR A 55 19.56 -17.76 16.41
CA THR A 55 18.66 -17.92 15.26
C THR A 55 19.49 -18.10 14.00
N ASP A 56 19.06 -19.01 13.12
CA ASP A 56 19.70 -19.24 11.83
C ASP A 56 19.26 -18.24 10.75
N SER A 57 18.29 -17.38 11.07
CA SER A 57 17.73 -16.43 10.12
C SER A 57 18.68 -15.26 9.82
N ASN A 58 18.81 -14.93 8.54
CA ASN A 58 19.53 -13.75 8.10
C ASN A 58 18.56 -12.58 7.89
N TYR A 59 18.47 -11.70 8.88
CA TYR A 59 17.51 -10.57 8.88
C TYR A 59 17.78 -9.52 7.82
N GLU A 60 19.02 -9.32 7.38
CA GLU A 60 19.35 -8.40 6.28
C GLU A 60 18.88 -8.94 4.92
N LYS A 61 18.82 -10.27 4.76
CA LYS A 61 18.24 -10.92 3.59
C LYS A 61 16.72 -11.05 3.67
N LEU A 62 16.15 -11.06 4.88
CA LEU A 62 14.73 -11.22 5.13
C LEU A 62 13.95 -9.91 4.94
N CYS A 63 14.57 -8.78 5.26
CA CYS A 63 13.89 -7.49 5.18
C CYS A 63 13.86 -6.95 3.74
N PRO A 64 12.70 -6.51 3.19
CA PRO A 64 12.59 -5.99 1.83
C PRO A 64 13.41 -4.71 1.59
N PHE A 65 13.90 -4.06 2.65
CA PHE A 65 14.80 -2.91 2.63
C PHE A 65 16.20 -3.23 3.17
N GLY A 66 16.48 -4.48 3.50
CA GLY A 66 17.79 -4.93 3.98
C GLY A 66 18.87 -4.80 2.91
N SER A 67 20.11 -4.56 3.35
CA SER A 67 21.24 -4.34 2.45
C SER A 67 21.66 -5.58 1.65
N ALA A 68 21.37 -6.78 2.18
CA ALA A 68 21.68 -8.06 1.56
C ALA A 68 20.46 -8.74 0.91
N ALA A 69 19.28 -8.10 0.93
CA ALA A 69 18.07 -8.66 0.34
C ALA A 69 18.15 -8.63 -1.20
N PRO A 70 17.81 -9.73 -1.90
CA PRO A 70 17.63 -9.70 -3.35
C PRO A 70 16.61 -8.63 -3.75
N ASN A 71 16.81 -8.00 -4.91
CA ASN A 71 15.86 -7.04 -5.45
C ASN A 71 14.68 -7.76 -6.14
N GLU A 72 13.71 -6.98 -6.61
CA GLU A 72 12.48 -7.50 -7.21
C GLU A 72 12.75 -8.28 -8.51
N ASP A 73 13.73 -7.85 -9.31
CA ASP A 73 14.09 -8.53 -10.56
C ASP A 73 14.70 -9.92 -10.25
N GLU A 74 15.64 -10.00 -9.29
CA GLU A 74 16.28 -11.24 -8.88
C GLU A 74 15.29 -12.26 -8.29
N ILE A 75 14.30 -11.80 -7.51
CA ILE A 75 13.25 -12.67 -6.97
C ILE A 75 12.29 -13.10 -8.09
N ALA A 76 11.82 -12.17 -8.92
CA ALA A 76 10.86 -12.44 -9.96
C ALA A 76 11.43 -13.35 -11.06
N GLU A 77 12.72 -13.24 -11.38
CA GLU A 77 13.43 -14.13 -12.30
C GLU A 77 13.34 -15.59 -11.86
N GLN A 78 13.54 -15.88 -10.58
CA GLN A 78 13.46 -17.24 -10.03
C GLN A 78 12.05 -17.84 -10.13
N HIS A 79 11.00 -17.01 -10.11
CA HIS A 79 9.62 -17.49 -10.09
C HIS A 79 8.93 -17.46 -11.47
N PHE A 80 9.34 -16.57 -12.39
CA PHE A 80 8.55 -16.23 -13.55
C PHE A 80 9.31 -16.21 -14.90
N ALA A 81 10.64 -16.25 -14.91
CA ALA A 81 11.42 -16.03 -16.13
C ALA A 81 11.13 -17.03 -17.26
N GLU A 82 10.83 -18.30 -16.91
CA GLU A 82 10.60 -19.36 -17.92
C GLU A 82 9.28 -19.21 -18.67
N ALA A 83 8.27 -18.51 -18.10
CA ALA A 83 6.92 -18.49 -18.59
C ALA A 83 6.41 -17.09 -18.98
N CYS A 84 7.19 -16.03 -18.75
CA CYS A 84 6.71 -14.65 -18.85
C CYS A 84 7.60 -13.79 -19.75
N GLU A 85 6.98 -12.80 -20.41
CA GLU A 85 7.68 -11.64 -20.97
C GLU A 85 8.15 -10.71 -19.85
N HIS A 86 9.10 -9.81 -20.13
CA HIS A 86 9.62 -8.86 -19.16
C HIS A 86 9.56 -7.42 -19.65
N ASN A 87 9.09 -6.51 -18.78
CA ASN A 87 9.11 -5.08 -19.01
C ASN A 87 9.72 -4.36 -17.77
N PRO A 88 10.69 -3.43 -17.93
CA PRO A 88 11.38 -2.78 -16.81
C PRO A 88 10.48 -1.99 -15.85
N GLN A 89 9.26 -1.63 -16.23
CA GLN A 89 8.32 -0.88 -15.39
C GLN A 89 7.29 -1.76 -14.69
N VAL A 90 6.97 -2.93 -15.25
CA VAL A 90 5.92 -3.84 -14.76
C VAL A 90 6.52 -5.11 -14.18
N GLY A 91 7.76 -5.44 -14.53
CA GLY A 91 8.40 -6.72 -14.24
C GLY A 91 7.98 -7.80 -15.24
N TYR A 92 8.03 -9.07 -14.85
CA TYR A 92 7.54 -10.19 -15.66
C TYR A 92 6.03 -10.15 -15.82
N TYR A 93 5.47 -10.63 -16.95
CA TYR A 93 4.04 -10.75 -17.19
C TYR A 93 3.72 -11.79 -18.26
N ASN A 94 2.61 -12.50 -18.08
CA ASN A 94 2.01 -13.41 -19.07
C ASN A 94 0.86 -12.74 -19.82
N GLY A 95 0.02 -11.99 -19.09
CA GLY A 95 -1.11 -11.29 -19.65
C GLY A 95 -1.40 -10.00 -18.91
N VAL A 96 -1.92 -9.04 -19.63
CA VAL A 96 -2.32 -7.74 -19.12
C VAL A 96 -3.75 -7.46 -19.55
N TYR A 97 -4.63 -7.16 -18.60
CA TYR A 97 -6.06 -6.98 -18.85
C TYR A 97 -6.59 -5.74 -18.18
N ALA A 98 -7.69 -5.18 -18.73
CA ALA A 98 -8.50 -4.19 -18.02
C ALA A 98 -9.99 -4.54 -18.16
N GLY A 99 -10.73 -4.40 -17.07
CA GLY A 99 -12.15 -4.72 -17.03
C GLY A 99 -12.70 -4.86 -15.63
N HIS A 100 -13.82 -5.57 -15.53
CA HIS A 100 -14.49 -5.80 -14.26
C HIS A 100 -15.14 -7.18 -14.19
N VAL A 101 -15.48 -7.60 -12.99
CA VAL A 101 -16.25 -8.82 -12.75
C VAL A 101 -17.72 -8.57 -13.09
N SER A 102 -18.31 -9.43 -13.95
CA SER A 102 -19.70 -9.35 -14.41
C SER A 102 -20.64 -10.20 -13.57
N GLU A 103 -20.12 -11.25 -12.91
CA GLU A 103 -20.92 -12.15 -12.09
C GLU A 103 -21.04 -11.69 -10.64
N GLY A 104 -22.09 -12.14 -9.94
CA GLY A 104 -22.27 -11.94 -8.52
C GLY A 104 -22.32 -10.48 -8.08
N GLN A 105 -21.81 -10.21 -6.87
CA GLN A 105 -21.78 -8.88 -6.27
C GLN A 105 -20.34 -8.33 -6.12
N PHE A 106 -19.33 -8.98 -6.67
CA PHE A 106 -17.91 -8.65 -6.47
C PHE A 106 -17.58 -7.20 -6.84
N ARG A 107 -18.07 -6.72 -7.99
CA ARG A 107 -17.86 -5.35 -8.43
C ARG A 107 -18.53 -4.35 -7.50
N LYS A 108 -19.78 -4.60 -7.11
CA LYS A 108 -20.56 -3.72 -6.25
C LYS A 108 -19.97 -3.60 -4.84
N GLN A 109 -19.54 -4.74 -4.28
CA GLN A 109 -18.95 -4.79 -2.94
C GLN A 109 -17.48 -4.36 -2.92
N GLY A 110 -16.77 -4.46 -4.05
CA GLY A 110 -15.38 -4.06 -4.18
C GLY A 110 -15.17 -2.55 -4.25
N SER A 111 -13.93 -2.11 -4.03
CA SER A 111 -13.53 -0.70 -4.20
C SER A 111 -13.38 -0.29 -5.66
N SER A 112 -13.26 -1.23 -6.59
CA SER A 112 -13.11 -1.03 -8.03
C SER A 112 -13.84 -2.14 -8.78
N GLY A 113 -13.28 -2.70 -9.86
CA GLY A 113 -13.89 -3.71 -10.73
C GLY A 113 -14.20 -5.07 -10.10
N GLY A 114 -13.87 -5.32 -8.82
CA GLY A 114 -14.24 -6.54 -8.09
C GLY A 114 -13.24 -7.69 -8.17
N MET A 115 -12.18 -7.58 -8.97
CA MET A 115 -11.24 -8.66 -9.26
C MET A 115 -10.50 -9.17 -8.02
N GLY A 116 -10.23 -8.30 -7.03
CA GLY A 116 -9.49 -8.69 -5.81
C GLY A 116 -10.13 -9.84 -5.05
N THR A 117 -11.43 -9.75 -4.79
CA THR A 117 -12.16 -10.81 -4.09
C THR A 117 -12.50 -11.98 -5.04
N TRP A 118 -12.77 -11.68 -6.31
CA TRP A 118 -13.12 -12.69 -7.29
C TRP A 118 -12.00 -13.73 -7.49
N VAL A 119 -10.76 -13.30 -7.70
CA VAL A 119 -9.64 -14.24 -7.92
C VAL A 119 -9.40 -15.14 -6.72
N LEU A 120 -9.58 -14.63 -5.51
CA LEU A 120 -9.45 -15.40 -4.27
C LEU A 120 -10.53 -16.47 -4.18
N ASN A 121 -11.77 -16.10 -4.54
CA ASN A 121 -12.90 -17.04 -4.57
C ASN A 121 -12.70 -18.14 -5.63
N GLU A 122 -12.18 -17.82 -6.81
CA GLU A 122 -11.87 -18.82 -7.84
C GLU A 122 -10.80 -19.81 -7.37
N LEU A 123 -9.75 -19.34 -6.70
CA LEU A 123 -8.69 -20.20 -6.16
C LEU A 123 -9.25 -21.18 -5.09
N LEU A 124 -10.13 -20.71 -4.20
CA LEU A 124 -10.83 -21.56 -3.22
C LEU A 124 -11.80 -22.52 -3.91
N ALA A 125 -12.67 -22.02 -4.78
CA ALA A 125 -13.72 -22.84 -5.43
C ALA A 125 -13.14 -23.96 -6.29
N LYS A 126 -11.98 -23.72 -6.90
CA LYS A 126 -11.25 -24.73 -7.71
C LYS A 126 -10.37 -25.66 -6.84
N GLY A 127 -10.37 -25.49 -5.53
CA GLY A 127 -9.54 -26.29 -4.62
C GLY A 127 -8.04 -26.14 -4.86
N LEU A 128 -7.59 -25.00 -5.38
CA LEU A 128 -6.17 -24.68 -5.57
C LEU A 128 -5.52 -24.17 -4.27
N VAL A 129 -6.32 -23.62 -3.38
CA VAL A 129 -5.96 -23.25 -2.02
C VAL A 129 -7.03 -23.70 -1.05
N ASP A 130 -6.66 -23.86 0.22
CA ASP A 130 -7.56 -24.19 1.32
C ASP A 130 -7.93 -22.93 2.12
N TYR A 131 -7.07 -21.92 2.07
CA TYR A 131 -7.14 -20.71 2.89
C TYR A 131 -6.79 -19.46 2.12
N VAL A 132 -7.51 -18.36 2.42
CA VAL A 132 -7.22 -17.01 1.92
C VAL A 132 -6.78 -16.12 3.07
N VAL A 133 -5.59 -15.52 2.94
CA VAL A 133 -5.03 -14.55 3.88
C VAL A 133 -5.17 -13.14 3.32
N HIS A 134 -6.04 -12.38 3.92
CA HIS A 134 -6.35 -11.02 3.47
C HIS A 134 -6.75 -10.11 4.65
N VAL A 135 -6.90 -8.81 4.37
CA VAL A 135 -7.23 -7.84 5.40
C VAL A 135 -8.74 -7.70 5.57
N LYS A 136 -9.23 -7.95 6.78
CA LYS A 136 -10.63 -7.72 7.16
C LYS A 136 -10.74 -6.68 8.28
N SER A 137 -11.94 -6.15 8.47
CA SER A 137 -12.25 -5.32 9.63
C SER A 137 -12.24 -6.17 10.90
N GLU A 138 -11.69 -5.65 11.97
CA GLU A 138 -11.88 -6.22 13.31
C GLU A 138 -13.28 -5.85 13.78
N THR A 139 -14.08 -6.84 14.15
CA THR A 139 -15.48 -6.66 14.57
C THR A 139 -15.67 -6.60 16.09
N ALA A 140 -14.60 -6.82 16.87
CA ALA A 140 -14.71 -6.82 18.32
C ALA A 140 -14.99 -5.41 18.85
N GLU A 141 -16.20 -5.18 19.36
CA GLU A 141 -16.58 -3.92 20.04
C GLU A 141 -15.76 -3.67 21.33
N GLU A 142 -14.99 -4.68 21.77
CA GLU A 142 -14.27 -4.70 23.06
C GLU A 142 -12.75 -4.50 22.94
N ASP A 143 -12.17 -4.40 21.73
CA ASP A 143 -10.73 -4.19 21.61
C ASP A 143 -10.35 -2.75 21.97
N LEU A 144 -9.82 -2.59 23.18
CA LEU A 144 -9.32 -1.33 23.74
C LEU A 144 -8.16 -0.73 22.93
N ASN A 145 -7.48 -1.54 22.09
CA ASN A 145 -6.36 -1.08 21.25
C ASN A 145 -6.82 -0.42 19.95
N ASN A 146 -8.11 -0.49 19.63
CA ASN A 146 -8.76 0.25 18.54
C ASN A 146 -8.09 0.12 17.16
N ILE A 147 -7.59 -1.07 16.83
CA ILE A 147 -7.03 -1.40 15.51
C ILE A 147 -8.18 -1.90 14.62
N PRO A 148 -8.66 -1.09 13.65
CA PRO A 148 -9.87 -1.43 12.91
C PRO A 148 -9.67 -2.53 11.85
N PHE A 149 -8.42 -2.90 11.56
CA PHE A 149 -8.08 -3.84 10.49
C PHE A 149 -6.88 -4.71 10.85
N LYS A 150 -6.95 -6.00 10.50
CA LYS A 150 -5.82 -6.92 10.56
C LYS A 150 -5.88 -7.98 9.45
N TYR A 151 -4.76 -8.68 9.22
CA TYR A 151 -4.77 -9.90 8.43
C TYR A 151 -5.56 -10.99 9.14
N GLN A 152 -6.44 -11.64 8.41
CA GLN A 152 -7.25 -12.76 8.88
C GLN A 152 -7.29 -13.85 7.82
N ILE A 153 -7.56 -15.07 8.25
CA ILE A 153 -7.73 -16.23 7.38
C ILE A 153 -9.22 -16.39 7.08
N SER A 154 -9.54 -16.72 5.84
CA SER A 154 -10.87 -17.11 5.37
C SER A 154 -10.81 -18.50 4.75
N GLU A 155 -11.80 -19.33 5.06
CA GLU A 155 -11.92 -20.72 4.60
C GLU A 155 -13.11 -20.92 3.65
N SER A 156 -13.97 -19.91 3.54
CA SER A 156 -15.16 -19.95 2.71
C SER A 156 -15.25 -18.75 1.75
N LEU A 157 -16.06 -18.91 0.70
CA LEU A 157 -16.35 -17.84 -0.26
C LEU A 157 -17.06 -16.65 0.40
N GLU A 158 -17.93 -16.91 1.39
CA GLU A 158 -18.65 -15.88 2.13
C GLU A 158 -17.69 -15.03 2.98
N GLU A 159 -16.79 -15.67 3.72
CA GLU A 159 -15.78 -14.97 4.53
C GLU A 159 -14.84 -14.14 3.68
N THR A 160 -14.47 -14.64 2.48
CA THR A 160 -13.58 -13.93 1.56
C THR A 160 -14.20 -12.61 1.10
N GLN A 161 -15.53 -12.55 0.92
CA GLN A 161 -16.23 -11.33 0.50
C GLN A 161 -16.14 -10.20 1.53
N GLN A 162 -15.93 -10.48 2.81
CA GLN A 162 -15.78 -9.48 3.87
C GLN A 162 -14.52 -8.62 3.72
N GLY A 163 -13.50 -9.10 2.97
CA GLY A 163 -12.24 -8.38 2.70
C GLY A 163 -12.23 -7.53 1.43
N GLY A 164 -13.37 -7.35 0.75
CA GLY A 164 -13.45 -6.76 -0.60
C GLY A 164 -13.10 -5.28 -0.73
N LYS A 165 -12.72 -4.57 0.35
CA LYS A 165 -12.49 -3.11 0.35
C LYS A 165 -11.03 -2.74 0.54
N SER A 166 -10.61 -1.62 -0.08
CA SER A 166 -9.29 -1.04 0.14
C SER A 166 -9.17 -0.46 1.54
N ARG A 167 -8.08 -0.79 2.24
CA ARG A 167 -7.80 -0.32 3.61
C ARG A 167 -6.50 0.50 3.61
N TYR A 168 -6.61 1.83 3.81
CA TYR A 168 -5.46 2.73 3.91
C TYR A 168 -5.07 2.91 5.38
N PHE A 169 -4.69 1.81 6.00
CA PHE A 169 -4.34 1.69 7.40
C PHE A 169 -3.10 0.80 7.56
N PRO A 170 -2.23 1.02 8.56
CA PRO A 170 -1.09 0.14 8.80
C PRO A 170 -1.55 -1.23 9.27
N ILE A 171 -0.94 -2.27 8.72
CA ILE A 171 -1.24 -3.67 9.01
C ILE A 171 0.09 -4.42 8.96
N GLU A 172 0.23 -5.50 9.73
CA GLU A 172 1.43 -6.33 9.76
C GLU A 172 1.09 -7.82 9.61
N LEU A 173 2.07 -8.65 9.26
CA LEU A 173 1.87 -10.06 8.87
C LEU A 173 2.32 -11.06 9.94
N SER A 174 3.00 -10.64 11.02
CA SER A 174 3.72 -11.59 11.87
C SER A 174 2.83 -12.63 12.52
N GLU A 175 1.64 -12.22 13.00
CA GLU A 175 0.69 -13.15 13.63
C GLU A 175 0.15 -14.17 12.64
N VAL A 176 -0.34 -13.71 11.48
CA VAL A 176 -0.96 -14.61 10.50
C VAL A 176 0.07 -15.55 9.87
N LEU A 177 1.32 -15.12 9.67
CA LEU A 177 2.38 -15.97 9.15
C LEU A 177 2.79 -17.06 10.14
N ARG A 178 2.75 -16.81 11.46
CA ARG A 178 2.92 -17.86 12.47
C ARG A 178 1.79 -18.88 12.42
N VAL A 179 0.53 -18.41 12.28
CA VAL A 179 -0.60 -19.33 12.09
C VAL A 179 -0.43 -20.21 10.86
N ILE A 180 -0.02 -19.63 9.72
CA ILE A 180 0.28 -20.41 8.51
C ILE A 180 1.38 -21.43 8.77
N ARG A 181 2.41 -21.08 9.56
CA ARG A 181 3.50 -21.98 9.92
C ARG A 181 3.04 -23.15 10.81
N ASP A 182 2.03 -22.95 11.63
CA ASP A 182 1.51 -23.95 12.56
C ASP A 182 0.38 -24.81 11.94
N GLN A 183 -0.45 -24.23 11.09
CA GLN A 183 -1.61 -24.87 10.47
C GLN A 183 -1.29 -25.35 9.05
N PRO A 184 -1.25 -26.69 8.79
CA PRO A 184 -1.07 -27.22 7.44
C PRO A 184 -2.20 -26.82 6.49
N GLY A 185 -1.86 -26.65 5.21
CA GLY A 185 -2.80 -26.30 4.15
C GLY A 185 -2.13 -25.44 3.08
N ARG A 186 -2.88 -25.15 2.01
CA ARG A 186 -2.43 -24.32 0.89
C ARG A 186 -3.03 -22.94 1.01
N TYR A 187 -2.20 -21.94 1.00
CA TYR A 187 -2.59 -20.55 1.25
C TYR A 187 -2.41 -19.66 0.03
N VAL A 188 -3.31 -18.70 -0.15
CA VAL A 188 -3.07 -17.51 -0.96
C VAL A 188 -3.00 -16.29 -0.05
N VAL A 189 -1.99 -15.43 -0.25
CA VAL A 189 -1.81 -14.21 0.56
C VAL A 189 -1.96 -12.97 -0.32
N VAL A 190 -2.79 -12.01 0.13
CA VAL A 190 -2.94 -10.70 -0.53
C VAL A 190 -2.02 -9.70 0.15
N GLY A 191 -1.28 -8.90 -0.64
CA GLY A 191 -0.39 -7.91 -0.04
C GLY A 191 0.04 -6.78 -0.97
N LEU A 192 0.61 -5.75 -0.35
CA LEU A 192 1.29 -4.67 -1.06
C LEU A 192 2.65 -5.15 -1.59
N PRO A 193 3.29 -4.48 -2.57
CA PRO A 193 4.55 -4.91 -3.15
C PRO A 193 5.61 -5.28 -2.13
N CYS A 194 5.88 -4.40 -1.15
CA CYS A 194 6.87 -4.66 -0.10
C CYS A 194 6.49 -5.81 0.83
N PHE A 195 5.20 -6.09 1.04
CA PHE A 195 4.72 -7.22 1.82
C PHE A 195 4.88 -8.53 1.04
N ILE A 196 4.53 -8.56 -0.24
CA ILE A 196 4.74 -9.74 -1.08
C ILE A 196 6.25 -10.04 -1.21
N LYS A 197 7.07 -9.02 -1.48
CA LYS A 197 8.53 -9.19 -1.46
C LYS A 197 9.00 -9.81 -0.14
N SER A 198 8.53 -9.32 0.99
CA SER A 198 8.92 -9.83 2.30
C SER A 198 8.49 -11.29 2.53
N ILE A 199 7.31 -11.70 2.01
CA ILE A 199 6.87 -13.10 2.02
C ILE A 199 7.81 -13.97 1.18
N ARG A 200 8.17 -13.55 -0.04
CA ARG A 200 9.12 -14.28 -0.89
C ARG A 200 10.50 -14.45 -0.24
N LEU A 201 10.99 -13.38 0.42
CA LEU A 201 12.25 -13.44 1.17
C LEU A 201 12.18 -14.40 2.37
N LEU A 202 11.02 -14.46 3.04
CA LEU A 202 10.79 -15.38 4.15
C LEU A 202 10.68 -16.82 3.63
N GLN A 203 9.97 -17.07 2.54
CA GLN A 203 9.90 -18.41 1.89
C GLN A 203 11.29 -18.93 1.52
N ALA A 204 12.22 -18.07 1.13
CA ALA A 204 13.60 -18.47 0.82
C ALA A 204 14.41 -18.94 2.05
N GLN A 205 13.91 -18.68 3.29
CA GLN A 205 14.57 -19.07 4.54
C GLN A 205 13.71 -19.99 5.42
N ASP A 206 12.43 -20.20 5.07
CA ASP A 206 11.48 -21.03 5.82
C ASP A 206 10.76 -21.99 4.85
N SER A 207 11.19 -23.24 4.85
CA SER A 207 10.65 -24.28 3.96
C SER A 207 9.18 -24.61 4.23
N ILE A 208 8.69 -24.44 5.47
CA ILE A 208 7.27 -24.66 5.80
C ILE A 208 6.41 -23.60 5.13
N LEU A 209 6.81 -22.34 5.23
CA LEU A 209 6.08 -21.25 4.58
C LEU A 209 6.22 -21.27 3.05
N ALA A 210 7.37 -21.78 2.54
CA ALA A 210 7.55 -22.00 1.11
C ALA A 210 6.59 -23.06 0.56
N GLU A 211 6.38 -24.14 1.32
CA GLU A 211 5.46 -25.23 0.97
C GLU A 211 3.99 -24.79 1.07
N ARG A 212 3.63 -23.97 2.08
CA ARG A 212 2.24 -23.66 2.38
C ARG A 212 1.68 -22.45 1.62
N ILE A 213 2.48 -21.43 1.34
CA ILE A 213 2.01 -20.26 0.59
C ILE A 213 2.19 -20.50 -0.90
N HIS A 214 1.10 -20.92 -1.55
CA HIS A 214 1.09 -21.31 -2.97
C HIS A 214 0.99 -20.09 -3.90
N TYR A 215 0.19 -19.07 -3.51
CA TYR A 215 -0.04 -17.90 -4.35
C TYR A 215 0.10 -16.60 -3.57
N CYS A 216 0.61 -15.60 -4.24
CA CYS A 216 0.68 -14.22 -3.77
C CYS A 216 -0.09 -13.30 -4.71
N VAL A 217 -1.13 -12.65 -4.21
CA VAL A 217 -1.92 -11.65 -4.93
C VAL A 217 -1.43 -10.27 -4.54
N GLY A 218 -0.80 -9.56 -5.47
CA GLY A 218 -0.28 -8.23 -5.27
C GLY A 218 -1.33 -7.14 -5.55
N LEU A 219 -1.22 -6.03 -4.84
CA LEU A 219 -2.00 -4.83 -5.09
C LEU A 219 -1.09 -3.72 -5.64
N VAL A 220 -1.52 -3.07 -6.72
CA VAL A 220 -0.84 -1.85 -7.18
C VAL A 220 -0.81 -0.83 -6.05
N CYS A 221 0.38 -0.32 -5.73
CA CYS A 221 0.57 0.47 -4.54
C CYS A 221 1.10 1.88 -4.82
N GLY A 222 0.39 2.88 -4.33
CA GLY A 222 0.87 4.26 -4.26
C GLY A 222 1.86 4.47 -3.11
N HIS A 223 1.46 4.20 -1.87
CA HIS A 223 2.28 4.18 -0.64
C HIS A 223 1.45 3.73 0.56
N LEU A 224 2.12 3.34 1.65
CA LEU A 224 1.50 3.10 2.95
C LEU A 224 1.15 4.41 3.66
N LYS A 225 0.08 4.37 4.45
CA LYS A 225 -0.35 5.44 5.36
C LYS A 225 -0.23 4.97 6.81
N SER A 226 0.10 5.89 7.72
CA SER A 226 -0.05 5.64 9.16
C SER A 226 -1.51 5.67 9.59
N ALA A 227 -1.83 5.18 10.80
CA ALA A 227 -3.16 5.25 11.40
C ALA A 227 -3.67 6.69 11.52
N HIS A 228 -2.76 7.63 11.75
CA HIS A 228 -3.08 9.06 11.81
C HIS A 228 -3.71 9.61 10.53
N TYR A 229 -3.51 8.97 9.36
CA TYR A 229 -4.23 9.34 8.15
C TYR A 229 -5.74 9.13 8.32
N ALA A 230 -6.16 7.94 8.76
CA ALA A 230 -7.57 7.63 9.00
C ALA A 230 -8.15 8.55 10.09
N GLU A 231 -7.44 8.70 11.22
CA GLU A 231 -7.86 9.56 12.32
C GLU A 231 -7.99 11.03 11.90
N SER A 232 -7.05 11.55 11.08
CA SER A 232 -7.09 12.94 10.62
C SER A 232 -8.28 13.23 9.71
N LEU A 233 -8.66 12.26 8.87
CA LEU A 233 -9.85 12.38 8.02
C LEU A 233 -11.12 12.30 8.87
N ALA A 234 -11.21 11.33 9.79
CA ALA A 234 -12.35 11.17 10.68
C ALA A 234 -12.57 12.40 11.58
N TRP A 235 -11.47 12.99 12.11
CA TRP A 235 -11.57 14.19 12.93
C TRP A 235 -12.14 15.38 12.15
N GLN A 236 -11.76 15.55 10.88
CA GLN A 236 -12.37 16.56 10.00
C GLN A 236 -13.86 16.30 9.72
N MET A 237 -14.31 15.06 9.90
CA MET A 237 -15.72 14.64 9.76
C MET A 237 -16.50 14.72 11.08
N GLY A 238 -15.90 15.24 12.17
CA GLY A 238 -16.52 15.38 13.47
C GLY A 238 -16.28 14.20 14.43
N ILE A 239 -15.42 13.24 14.07
CA ILE A 239 -15.07 12.08 14.89
C ILE A 239 -13.64 12.27 15.43
N PRO A 240 -13.45 12.68 16.69
CA PRO A 240 -12.13 12.96 17.25
C PRO A 240 -11.26 11.70 17.39
N PRO A 241 -9.93 11.86 17.54
CA PRO A 241 -9.01 10.75 17.79
C PRO A 241 -9.42 9.92 19.00
N GLY A 242 -9.28 8.59 18.90
CA GLY A 242 -9.72 7.65 19.92
C GLY A 242 -11.20 7.22 19.83
N GLU A 243 -12.04 7.97 19.10
CA GLU A 243 -13.44 7.62 18.90
C GLU A 243 -13.74 6.82 17.62
N LEU A 244 -12.80 6.77 16.66
CA LEU A 244 -12.99 6.07 15.40
C LEU A 244 -13.21 4.56 15.64
N ARG A 245 -14.31 4.02 15.11
CA ARG A 245 -14.73 2.60 15.22
C ARG A 245 -14.85 1.89 13.88
N GLY A 246 -14.92 2.64 12.79
CA GLY A 246 -14.99 2.07 11.46
C GLY A 246 -14.74 3.13 10.40
N ILE A 247 -14.12 2.72 9.29
CA ILE A 247 -13.85 3.59 8.16
C ILE A 247 -13.90 2.80 6.84
N ASP A 248 -14.62 3.33 5.86
CA ASP A 248 -14.51 2.91 4.46
C ASP A 248 -13.96 4.07 3.64
N PHE A 249 -12.80 3.86 3.06
CA PHE A 249 -12.07 4.89 2.31
C PHE A 249 -12.60 5.11 0.89
N ARG A 250 -13.47 4.22 0.39
CA ARG A 250 -13.90 4.25 -1.03
C ARG A 250 -15.38 3.88 -1.18
N ILE A 251 -16.24 4.80 -0.77
CA ILE A 251 -17.68 4.74 -1.08
C ILE A 251 -17.86 5.24 -2.50
N LYS A 252 -18.36 4.37 -3.38
CA LYS A 252 -18.70 4.72 -4.77
C LYS A 252 -19.88 5.69 -4.82
N ASP A 253 -19.83 6.62 -5.74
CA ASP A 253 -20.92 7.56 -6.02
C ASP A 253 -21.29 7.45 -7.52
N PRO A 254 -22.47 6.89 -7.86
CA PRO A 254 -22.89 6.69 -9.25
C PRO A 254 -22.93 7.98 -10.08
N SER A 255 -23.00 9.14 -9.43
CA SER A 255 -23.00 10.45 -10.09
C SER A 255 -21.61 11.01 -10.39
N GLN A 256 -20.55 10.31 -9.95
CA GLN A 256 -19.16 10.77 -10.02
C GLN A 256 -18.27 9.76 -10.76
N PRO A 257 -17.17 10.21 -11.40
CA PRO A 257 -16.14 9.31 -11.90
C PRO A 257 -15.52 8.46 -10.80
N ALA A 258 -14.99 7.28 -11.14
CA ALA A 258 -14.40 6.30 -10.21
C ALA A 258 -13.32 6.88 -9.28
N ASN A 259 -12.62 7.94 -9.71
CA ASN A 259 -11.60 8.63 -8.90
C ASN A 259 -12.16 9.72 -7.97
N ARG A 260 -13.49 9.81 -7.82
CA ARG A 260 -14.20 10.80 -7.00
C ARG A 260 -15.13 10.15 -5.98
N TYR A 261 -14.59 9.25 -5.20
CA TYR A 261 -15.29 8.56 -4.13
C TYR A 261 -15.41 9.41 -2.86
N SER A 262 -16.28 8.96 -1.97
CA SER A 262 -16.44 9.49 -0.61
C SER A 262 -15.78 8.59 0.42
N ILE A 263 -15.59 9.12 1.62
CA ILE A 263 -15.16 8.38 2.81
C ILE A 263 -16.33 8.30 3.77
N TYR A 264 -16.59 7.12 4.29
CA TYR A 264 -17.46 6.87 5.43
C TYR A 264 -16.60 6.69 6.67
N ALA A 265 -17.00 7.31 7.79
CA ALA A 265 -16.38 7.05 9.08
C ALA A 265 -17.47 6.94 10.15
N ARG A 266 -17.29 5.99 11.09
CA ARG A 266 -18.15 5.76 12.24
C ARG A 266 -17.31 5.91 13.51
N GLY A 267 -17.80 6.74 14.44
CA GLY A 267 -17.24 6.95 15.77
C GLY A 267 -18.15 6.42 16.87
N LEU A 268 -17.82 6.73 18.12
CA LEU A 268 -18.64 6.43 19.29
C LEU A 268 -19.96 7.21 19.29
N SER A 269 -19.92 8.47 18.83
CA SER A 269 -21.01 9.42 18.95
C SER A 269 -21.76 9.68 17.65
N GLY A 270 -21.39 9.01 16.54
CA GLY A 270 -22.06 9.19 15.25
C GLY A 270 -21.26 8.71 14.06
N GLU A 271 -21.80 8.95 12.87
CA GLU A 271 -21.19 8.58 11.61
C GLU A 271 -21.33 9.70 10.57
N ALA A 272 -20.45 9.71 9.58
CA ALA A 272 -20.48 10.70 8.51
C ALA A 272 -20.00 10.11 7.18
N VAL A 273 -20.49 10.67 6.07
CA VAL A 273 -20.00 10.42 4.71
C VAL A 273 -19.59 11.75 4.10
N VAL A 274 -18.33 11.86 3.65
CA VAL A 274 -17.81 13.11 3.09
C VAL A 274 -17.04 12.81 1.80
N PRO A 275 -17.26 13.56 0.71
CA PRO A 275 -16.43 13.45 -0.50
C PRO A 275 -14.95 13.66 -0.17
N THR A 276 -14.10 12.71 -0.54
CA THR A 276 -12.66 12.70 -0.21
C THR A 276 -11.95 14.02 -0.54
N ARG A 277 -12.37 14.70 -1.61
CA ARG A 277 -11.79 15.99 -2.03
C ARG A 277 -12.05 17.17 -1.10
N GLN A 278 -13.00 17.05 -0.19
CA GLN A 278 -13.30 18.08 0.80
C GLN A 278 -12.40 17.98 2.03
N LEU A 279 -11.73 16.84 2.21
CA LEU A 279 -10.89 16.58 3.35
C LEU A 279 -9.44 17.00 3.06
N PHE A 280 -8.87 17.78 3.97
CA PHE A 280 -7.47 18.19 3.89
C PHE A 280 -6.55 16.99 4.13
N GLY A 281 -5.46 16.91 3.35
CA GLY A 281 -4.51 15.80 3.46
C GLY A 281 -4.90 14.53 2.68
N ALA A 282 -6.12 14.47 2.11
CA ALA A 282 -6.56 13.35 1.28
C ALA A 282 -5.92 13.31 -0.12
N ASP A 283 -5.22 14.37 -0.54
CA ASP A 283 -4.43 14.38 -1.79
C ASP A 283 -3.30 13.35 -1.71
N TRP A 284 -3.51 12.24 -2.41
CA TRP A 284 -2.55 11.11 -2.43
C TRP A 284 -1.17 11.56 -2.92
N GLY A 285 -1.12 12.44 -3.91
CA GLY A 285 0.11 12.96 -4.48
C GLY A 285 0.94 13.82 -3.51
N ALA A 286 0.33 14.45 -2.50
CA ALA A 286 1.03 15.26 -1.50
C ALA A 286 1.85 14.38 -0.51
N GLY A 287 1.38 13.16 -0.22
CA GLY A 287 2.10 12.19 0.59
C GLY A 287 2.05 12.44 2.10
N ALA A 288 1.05 13.18 2.61
CA ALA A 288 0.83 13.30 4.06
C ALA A 288 0.64 11.91 4.71
N PHE A 289 1.15 11.72 5.91
CA PHE A 289 1.08 10.47 6.68
C PHE A 289 1.69 9.23 6.01
N LYS A 290 2.58 9.42 5.06
CA LYS A 290 3.27 8.34 4.35
C LYS A 290 4.46 7.84 5.18
N TYR A 291 4.74 6.53 5.13
CA TYR A 291 5.99 5.98 5.65
C TYR A 291 7.21 6.50 4.87
N LYS A 292 8.34 6.79 5.55
CA LYS A 292 9.58 7.21 4.90
C LYS A 292 10.05 6.17 3.88
N ALA A 293 9.98 4.90 4.22
CA ALA A 293 10.35 3.78 3.35
C ALA A 293 9.66 3.82 1.97
N CYS A 294 8.40 4.31 1.90
CA CYS A 294 7.67 4.43 0.65
C CYS A 294 8.29 5.42 -0.35
N ASP A 295 9.09 6.38 0.10
CA ASP A 295 9.87 7.25 -0.77
C ASP A 295 11.05 6.53 -1.44
N PHE A 296 11.43 5.37 -0.91
CA PHE A 296 12.56 4.56 -1.36
C PHE A 296 12.13 3.16 -1.83
N CYS A 297 10.85 2.99 -2.16
CA CYS A 297 10.31 1.79 -2.81
C CYS A 297 10.21 2.03 -4.32
N ASP A 298 10.74 1.13 -5.13
CA ASP A 298 10.77 1.20 -6.59
C ASP A 298 9.82 0.19 -7.27
N ASP A 299 8.99 -0.52 -6.50
CA ASP A 299 7.97 -1.45 -7.00
C ASP A 299 6.55 -0.86 -6.90
N VAL A 300 5.88 -0.70 -8.04
CA VAL A 300 4.49 -0.24 -8.16
C VAL A 300 3.54 -1.41 -8.41
N PHE A 301 4.00 -2.40 -9.19
CA PHE A 301 3.19 -3.49 -9.72
C PHE A 301 3.36 -4.82 -8.97
N ALA A 302 3.84 -4.78 -7.71
CA ALA A 302 4.09 -6.00 -6.93
C ALA A 302 4.80 -7.07 -7.78
N GLU A 303 5.98 -6.73 -8.30
CA GLU A 303 6.71 -7.47 -9.33
C GLU A 303 7.03 -8.92 -8.92
N THR A 304 6.93 -9.24 -7.64
CA THR A 304 7.16 -10.59 -7.08
C THR A 304 5.88 -11.39 -6.79
N ALA A 305 4.69 -10.86 -7.14
CA ALA A 305 3.39 -11.53 -6.97
C ALA A 305 3.00 -12.34 -8.21
N ASP A 306 2.21 -13.41 -8.03
CA ASP A 306 1.67 -14.26 -9.09
C ASP A 306 0.65 -13.53 -9.98
N VAL A 307 -0.10 -12.62 -9.40
CA VAL A 307 -1.01 -11.69 -10.10
C VAL A 307 -1.02 -10.36 -9.35
N VAL A 308 -1.10 -9.26 -10.06
CA VAL A 308 -1.27 -7.95 -9.45
C VAL A 308 -2.53 -7.25 -9.96
N LEU A 309 -3.22 -6.59 -9.05
CA LEU A 309 -4.51 -5.95 -9.27
C LEU A 309 -4.41 -4.46 -8.91
N GLY A 310 -4.95 -3.61 -9.77
CA GLY A 310 -4.99 -2.17 -9.54
C GLY A 310 -6.23 -1.53 -10.15
N ASP A 311 -6.35 -0.21 -9.97
CA ASP A 311 -7.34 0.57 -10.70
C ASP A 311 -6.80 0.95 -12.08
N ALA A 312 -7.61 0.84 -13.11
CA ALA A 312 -7.28 1.28 -14.47
C ALA A 312 -7.52 2.80 -14.60
N TRP A 313 -6.58 3.62 -14.11
CA TRP A 313 -6.66 5.08 -14.20
C TRP A 313 -6.40 5.60 -15.62
N LEU A 314 -7.20 5.14 -16.57
CA LEU A 314 -7.16 5.53 -17.97
C LEU A 314 -8.40 6.37 -18.32
N PRO A 315 -8.29 7.35 -19.25
CA PRO A 315 -9.43 8.20 -19.61
C PRO A 315 -10.68 7.40 -20.05
N GLU A 316 -10.48 6.28 -20.74
CA GLU A 316 -11.53 5.41 -21.22
C GLU A 316 -12.30 4.64 -20.13
N TYR A 317 -11.76 4.56 -18.90
CA TYR A 317 -12.36 3.79 -17.80
C TYR A 317 -12.76 4.65 -16.59
N VAL A 318 -12.22 5.85 -16.49
CA VAL A 318 -12.36 6.67 -15.27
C VAL A 318 -13.77 7.18 -15.05
N ASP A 319 -14.55 7.32 -16.13
CA ASP A 319 -15.94 7.82 -16.04
C ASP A 319 -16.93 6.74 -15.57
N ASP A 320 -16.56 5.47 -15.58
CA ASP A 320 -17.34 4.38 -14.99
C ASP A 320 -17.20 4.38 -13.46
N SER A 321 -18.25 4.87 -12.79
CA SER A 321 -18.29 5.06 -11.33
C SER A 321 -18.05 3.78 -10.51
N ASP A 322 -18.41 2.60 -11.06
CA ASP A 322 -18.22 1.31 -10.43
C ASP A 322 -16.75 0.83 -10.46
N GLY A 323 -15.94 1.49 -11.27
CA GLY A 323 -14.51 1.26 -11.39
C GLY A 323 -14.14 0.07 -12.28
N THR A 324 -12.93 0.13 -12.80
CA THR A 324 -12.32 -0.86 -13.67
C THR A 324 -10.98 -1.26 -13.10
N ASN A 325 -10.68 -2.56 -13.08
CA ASN A 325 -9.37 -3.06 -12.67
C ASN A 325 -8.40 -3.11 -13.86
N VAL A 326 -7.12 -2.87 -13.59
CA VAL A 326 -5.99 -3.37 -14.37
C VAL A 326 -5.46 -4.63 -13.68
N VAL A 327 -5.18 -5.66 -14.45
CA VAL A 327 -4.70 -6.96 -13.98
C VAL A 327 -3.44 -7.32 -14.77
N VAL A 328 -2.37 -7.70 -14.05
CA VAL A 328 -1.16 -8.26 -14.66
C VAL A 328 -0.94 -9.64 -14.08
N THR A 329 -0.94 -10.67 -14.89
CA THR A 329 -0.74 -12.06 -14.46
C THR A 329 0.69 -12.52 -14.72
N ARG A 330 1.21 -13.37 -13.84
CA ARG A 330 2.53 -14.01 -13.95
C ARG A 330 2.44 -15.53 -13.80
N ASN A 331 1.45 -16.01 -13.07
CA ASN A 331 1.20 -17.42 -12.84
C ASN A 331 0.26 -18.01 -13.91
N ALA A 332 0.67 -19.11 -14.53
CA ALA A 332 -0.08 -19.74 -15.63
C ALA A 332 -1.47 -20.24 -15.21
N ASN A 333 -1.62 -20.78 -13.99
CA ASN A 333 -2.92 -21.26 -13.51
C ASN A 333 -3.90 -20.08 -13.35
N ILE A 334 -3.45 -18.97 -12.75
CA ILE A 334 -4.29 -17.77 -12.59
C ILE A 334 -4.62 -17.16 -13.96
N GLN A 335 -3.66 -17.16 -14.88
CA GLN A 335 -3.88 -16.72 -16.26
C GLN A 335 -5.01 -17.53 -16.90
N GLN A 336 -4.95 -18.87 -16.81
CA GLN A 336 -5.96 -19.75 -17.42
C GLN A 336 -7.35 -19.52 -16.80
N ILE A 337 -7.42 -19.37 -15.47
CA ILE A 337 -8.69 -19.05 -14.77
C ILE A 337 -9.32 -17.76 -15.32
N ILE A 338 -8.52 -16.74 -15.55
CA ILE A 338 -9.00 -15.46 -16.08
C ILE A 338 -9.49 -15.62 -17.53
N VAL A 339 -8.73 -16.29 -18.37
CA VAL A 339 -9.09 -16.53 -19.79
C VAL A 339 -10.38 -17.35 -19.90
N ASP A 340 -10.51 -18.42 -19.11
CA ASP A 340 -11.73 -19.24 -19.09
C ASP A 340 -12.94 -18.40 -18.66
N ALA A 341 -12.80 -17.61 -17.59
CA ALA A 341 -13.87 -16.77 -17.08
C ALA A 341 -14.26 -15.63 -18.05
N MET A 342 -13.32 -15.12 -18.83
CA MET A 342 -13.62 -14.18 -19.92
C MET A 342 -14.44 -14.88 -21.01
N SER A 343 -14.07 -16.09 -21.41
CA SER A 343 -14.79 -16.89 -22.41
C SER A 343 -16.19 -17.24 -21.98
N ASP A 344 -16.40 -17.50 -20.69
CA ASP A 344 -17.69 -17.82 -20.06
C ASP A 344 -18.58 -16.58 -19.82
N GLY A 345 -18.06 -15.35 -20.08
CA GLY A 345 -18.77 -14.10 -19.83
C GLY A 345 -18.87 -13.72 -18.33
N ARG A 346 -18.14 -14.39 -17.45
CA ARG A 346 -18.09 -14.07 -16.01
C ARG A 346 -17.21 -12.85 -15.72
N LEU A 347 -16.28 -12.55 -16.62
CA LEU A 347 -15.42 -11.36 -16.61
C LEU A 347 -15.64 -10.55 -17.89
N ASP A 348 -15.98 -9.26 -17.74
CA ASP A 348 -15.92 -8.29 -18.85
C ASP A 348 -14.54 -7.62 -18.85
N PHE A 349 -13.55 -8.36 -19.32
CA PHE A 349 -12.17 -7.92 -19.46
C PHE A 349 -11.76 -7.88 -20.94
N LYS A 350 -10.84 -6.97 -21.22
CA LYS A 350 -10.18 -6.88 -22.52
C LYS A 350 -8.69 -7.02 -22.30
N GLU A 351 -8.02 -7.70 -23.21
CA GLU A 351 -6.58 -7.69 -23.27
C GLU A 351 -6.08 -6.26 -23.46
N LEU A 352 -5.10 -5.90 -22.65
CA LEU A 352 -4.52 -4.57 -22.60
C LEU A 352 -3.02 -4.67 -22.89
N GLY A 353 -2.49 -3.87 -23.78
CA GLY A 353 -1.04 -3.81 -23.97
C GLY A 353 -0.34 -3.31 -22.71
N VAL A 354 0.86 -3.81 -22.43
CA VAL A 354 1.66 -3.44 -21.25
C VAL A 354 1.83 -1.93 -21.11
N GLU A 355 1.96 -1.19 -22.21
CA GLU A 355 2.08 0.28 -22.23
C GLU A 355 0.85 0.98 -21.65
N LYS A 356 -0.34 0.41 -21.82
CA LYS A 356 -1.58 0.93 -21.23
C LYS A 356 -1.62 0.69 -19.71
N ALA A 357 -1.14 -0.47 -19.23
CA ALA A 357 -1.00 -0.71 -17.81
C ALA A 357 -0.02 0.31 -17.19
N ILE A 358 1.12 0.56 -17.82
CA ILE A 358 2.10 1.59 -17.42
C ILE A 358 1.42 2.97 -17.38
N GLN A 359 0.70 3.35 -18.44
CA GLN A 359 -0.01 4.63 -18.49
C GLN A 359 -1.03 4.76 -17.36
N SER A 360 -1.72 3.69 -16.98
CA SER A 360 -2.69 3.70 -15.88
C SER A 360 -2.07 4.06 -14.52
N GLN A 361 -0.77 3.79 -14.34
CA GLN A 361 -0.02 4.02 -13.10
C GLN A 361 1.10 5.08 -13.25
N ASP A 362 1.09 5.85 -14.33
CA ASP A 362 2.15 6.80 -14.71
C ASP A 362 2.61 7.73 -13.57
N ALA A 363 1.67 8.27 -12.77
CA ALA A 363 2.02 9.13 -11.63
C ALA A 363 2.81 8.38 -10.54
N GLY A 364 2.45 7.13 -10.28
CA GLY A 364 3.16 6.24 -9.36
C GLY A 364 4.55 5.89 -9.86
N LEU A 365 4.66 5.49 -11.11
CA LEU A 365 5.92 5.13 -11.76
C LEU A 365 6.89 6.31 -11.82
N ARG A 366 6.45 7.51 -12.21
CA ARG A 366 7.29 8.70 -12.15
C ARG A 366 7.83 8.98 -10.75
N HIS A 367 7.00 8.80 -9.72
CA HIS A 367 7.45 9.01 -8.34
C HIS A 367 8.42 7.93 -7.88
N ARG A 368 8.18 6.66 -8.21
CA ARG A 368 8.91 5.53 -7.66
C ARG A 368 10.11 5.09 -8.49
N LYS A 369 10.00 5.04 -9.82
CA LYS A 369 11.10 4.59 -10.69
C LYS A 369 11.97 5.75 -11.20
N VAL A 370 11.42 6.96 -11.37
CA VAL A 370 12.20 8.09 -11.89
C VAL A 370 12.70 8.99 -10.76
N ALA A 371 11.80 9.44 -9.88
CA ALA A 371 12.17 10.42 -8.85
C ALA A 371 12.92 9.83 -7.65
N ILE A 372 12.95 8.51 -7.49
CA ILE A 372 13.69 7.84 -6.42
C ILE A 372 15.18 8.15 -6.49
N GLY A 373 15.79 8.18 -7.68
CA GLY A 373 17.20 8.51 -7.86
C GLY A 373 17.59 9.87 -7.26
N TYR A 374 16.68 10.85 -7.38
CA TYR A 374 16.90 12.16 -6.77
C TYR A 374 16.84 12.10 -5.24
N ARG A 375 15.89 11.36 -4.67
CA ARG A 375 15.79 11.20 -3.21
C ARG A 375 16.99 10.44 -2.64
N LEU A 376 17.46 9.39 -3.33
CA LEU A 376 18.70 8.69 -2.97
C LEU A 376 19.91 9.64 -2.98
N HIS A 377 19.99 10.56 -3.93
CA HIS A 377 21.04 11.57 -3.97
C HIS A 377 20.94 12.55 -2.78
N GLU A 378 19.75 13.06 -2.45
CA GLU A 378 19.54 13.96 -1.30
C GLU A 378 19.97 13.30 0.03
N GLU A 379 19.60 12.04 0.26
CA GLU A 379 20.05 11.29 1.45
C GLU A 379 21.57 11.06 1.45
N LYS A 380 22.14 10.75 0.29
CA LYS A 380 23.59 10.56 0.17
C LYS A 380 24.40 11.81 0.52
N ILE A 381 23.97 12.99 0.07
CA ILE A 381 24.64 14.25 0.45
C ILE A 381 24.41 14.63 1.91
N ALA A 382 23.32 14.15 2.53
CA ALA A 382 23.08 14.27 3.96
C ALA A 382 23.84 13.22 4.80
N HIS A 383 24.68 12.39 4.18
CA HIS A 383 25.41 11.28 4.82
C HIS A 383 24.50 10.27 5.55
N SER A 384 23.22 10.16 5.14
CA SER A 384 22.28 9.19 5.69
C SER A 384 22.45 7.82 5.05
N TRP A 385 22.23 6.76 5.83
CA TRP A 385 22.12 5.41 5.25
C TRP A 385 20.86 5.32 4.37
N VAL A 386 20.97 4.58 3.25
CA VAL A 386 19.85 4.33 2.34
C VAL A 386 19.83 2.85 1.92
N PRO A 387 18.64 2.27 1.68
CA PRO A 387 18.54 0.91 1.16
C PRO A 387 19.08 0.83 -0.27
N THR A 388 19.67 -0.32 -0.62
CA THR A 388 20.10 -0.61 -1.99
C THR A 388 18.88 -0.69 -2.90
N LYS A 389 18.95 -0.05 -4.08
CA LYS A 389 17.85 0.03 -5.04
C LYS A 389 18.34 -0.20 -6.46
N ARG A 390 17.42 -0.62 -7.35
CA ARG A 390 17.68 -0.81 -8.80
C ARG A 390 18.02 0.49 -9.51
N THR A 391 17.63 1.64 -8.94
CA THR A 391 17.88 2.98 -9.50
C THR A 391 19.07 3.63 -8.85
N SER A 392 20.01 4.15 -9.66
CA SER A 392 21.17 4.90 -9.19
C SER A 392 20.80 6.31 -8.75
N PRO A 393 21.53 6.89 -7.75
CA PRO A 393 21.35 8.26 -7.34
C PRO A 393 21.62 9.26 -8.51
N THR A 394 20.75 10.28 -8.61
CA THR A 394 20.90 11.36 -9.59
C THR A 394 20.63 12.73 -8.97
N ASN A 395 21.44 13.73 -9.30
CA ASN A 395 21.29 15.10 -8.79
C ASN A 395 20.28 15.95 -9.59
N THR A 396 19.65 15.40 -10.62
CA THR A 396 18.73 16.14 -11.48
C THR A 396 17.44 15.37 -11.76
N LEU A 397 16.35 16.12 -11.86
CA LEU A 397 15.06 15.64 -12.40
C LEU A 397 14.56 16.62 -13.46
N LYS A 398 13.89 16.06 -14.47
CA LYS A 398 13.20 16.86 -15.49
C LYS A 398 11.69 16.67 -15.37
N PRO A 399 10.90 17.75 -15.44
CA PRO A 399 11.32 19.15 -15.43
C PRO A 399 11.85 19.60 -14.06
N ARG A 400 12.67 20.65 -14.00
CA ARG A 400 13.37 21.10 -12.77
C ARG A 400 12.48 21.34 -11.55
N TYR A 401 11.21 21.70 -11.73
CA TYR A 401 10.28 21.89 -10.60
C TYR A 401 10.00 20.56 -9.84
N GLU A 402 10.26 19.41 -10.45
CA GLU A 402 10.09 18.11 -9.79
C GLU A 402 11.03 17.94 -8.60
N MET A 403 12.27 18.44 -8.66
CA MET A 403 13.19 18.39 -7.51
C MET A 403 12.57 19.10 -6.29
N LYS A 404 12.02 20.30 -6.49
CA LYS A 404 11.36 21.05 -5.42
C LYS A 404 10.08 20.31 -4.96
N ARG A 405 9.35 19.69 -5.88
CA ARG A 405 8.17 18.90 -5.56
C ARG A 405 8.51 17.70 -4.67
N GLN A 406 9.64 17.00 -4.96
CA GLN A 406 10.09 15.87 -4.13
C GLN A 406 10.45 16.32 -2.71
N ARG A 407 11.21 17.40 -2.55
CA ARG A 407 11.53 17.96 -1.23
C ARG A 407 10.28 18.36 -0.45
N LEU A 408 9.30 19.01 -1.11
CA LEU A 408 8.04 19.38 -0.48
C LEU A 408 7.19 18.15 -0.08
N ARG A 409 7.27 17.05 -0.82
CA ARG A 409 6.63 15.78 -0.44
C ARG A 409 7.26 15.18 0.82
N SER A 410 8.57 15.20 0.94
CA SER A 410 9.26 14.75 2.17
C SER A 410 8.91 15.67 3.34
N GLU A 411 8.91 16.99 3.15
CA GLU A 411 8.48 17.96 4.17
C GLU A 411 7.02 17.73 4.61
N LEU A 412 6.09 17.49 3.68
CA LEU A 412 4.69 17.19 3.98
C LEU A 412 4.52 15.86 4.72
N ARG A 413 5.29 14.83 4.35
CA ARG A 413 5.30 13.55 5.05
C ARG A 413 5.67 13.75 6.52
N ASP A 414 6.81 14.35 6.79
CA ASP A 414 7.34 14.46 8.15
C ASP A 414 6.50 15.43 9.00
N LEU A 415 6.14 16.59 8.45
CA LEU A 415 5.32 17.58 9.13
C LEU A 415 3.92 17.04 9.47
N SER A 416 3.34 16.18 8.61
CA SER A 416 2.01 15.62 8.87
C SER A 416 1.98 14.77 10.14
N HIS A 417 3.00 13.94 10.36
CA HIS A 417 3.13 13.13 11.58
C HIS A 417 3.30 14.01 12.82
N GLN A 418 4.28 14.92 12.78
CA GLN A 418 4.62 15.79 13.91
C GLN A 418 3.47 16.72 14.30
N SER A 419 2.87 17.40 13.31
CA SER A 419 1.80 18.36 13.59
C SER A 419 0.49 17.70 14.00
N PHE A 420 0.22 16.47 13.53
CA PHE A 420 -0.96 15.74 13.96
C PHE A 420 -0.82 15.21 15.40
N LEU A 421 0.37 14.72 15.76
CA LEU A 421 0.66 14.35 17.15
C LEU A 421 0.49 15.56 18.11
N ALA A 422 1.01 16.72 17.72
CA ALA A 422 0.81 17.96 18.47
C ALA A 422 -0.68 18.37 18.55
N ALA A 423 -1.45 18.19 17.48
CA ALA A 423 -2.89 18.45 17.47
C ALA A 423 -3.66 17.50 18.42
N LYS A 424 -3.30 16.20 18.44
CA LYS A 424 -3.87 15.22 19.39
C LYS A 424 -3.57 15.62 20.83
N SER A 425 -2.33 16.01 21.14
CA SER A 425 -1.93 16.44 22.47
C SER A 425 -2.66 17.71 22.93
N ALA A 426 -2.92 18.65 21.99
CA ALA A 426 -3.65 19.88 22.26
C ALA A 426 -5.19 19.71 22.20
N ASN A 427 -5.67 18.55 21.77
CA ASN A 427 -7.07 18.30 21.40
C ASN A 427 -7.67 19.40 20.48
N ASP A 428 -6.85 19.89 19.55
CA ASP A 428 -7.21 20.95 18.59
C ASP A 428 -6.70 20.62 17.17
N LEU A 429 -7.61 20.19 16.30
CA LEU A 429 -7.33 19.90 14.89
C LEU A 429 -6.71 21.09 14.14
N SER A 430 -7.02 22.34 14.58
CA SER A 430 -6.49 23.53 13.93
C SER A 430 -4.97 23.63 13.96
N VAL A 431 -4.31 23.01 14.93
CA VAL A 431 -2.84 22.94 15.04
C VAL A 431 -2.26 22.22 13.81
N TYR A 432 -2.80 21.05 13.47
CA TYR A 432 -2.42 20.29 12.27
C TYR A 432 -2.69 21.09 10.99
N LEU A 433 -3.92 21.61 10.84
CA LEU A 433 -4.33 22.31 9.62
C LEU A 433 -3.51 23.59 9.37
N LYS A 434 -3.20 24.36 10.43
CA LYS A 434 -2.38 25.58 10.34
C LYS A 434 -0.94 25.27 9.97
N ALA A 435 -0.34 24.21 10.53
CA ALA A 435 1.02 23.79 10.21
C ALA A 435 1.17 23.31 8.76
N MET A 436 0.24 22.45 8.32
CA MET A 436 0.31 21.81 7.01
C MET A 436 0.00 22.73 5.83
N ASN A 437 -0.95 23.66 6.00
CA ASN A 437 -1.50 24.45 4.89
C ASN A 437 -0.43 25.27 4.12
N PRO A 438 0.54 25.95 4.74
CA PRO A 438 1.58 26.69 4.03
C PRO A 438 2.43 25.80 3.12
N VAL A 439 2.82 24.63 3.60
CA VAL A 439 3.64 23.66 2.83
C VAL A 439 2.83 23.07 1.70
N TYR A 440 1.57 22.67 1.95
CA TYR A 440 0.67 22.15 0.94
C TYR A 440 0.41 23.19 -0.19
N LEU A 441 0.29 24.47 0.15
CA LEU A 441 0.16 25.54 -0.83
C LEU A 441 1.42 25.69 -1.70
N ARG A 442 2.61 25.58 -1.12
CA ARG A 442 3.89 25.56 -1.88
C ARG A 442 3.94 24.35 -2.83
N TYR A 443 3.57 23.16 -2.34
CA TYR A 443 3.50 21.93 -3.13
C TYR A 443 2.50 22.07 -4.29
N SER A 444 1.29 22.49 -4.02
CA SER A 444 0.22 22.58 -5.02
C SER A 444 0.49 23.57 -6.17
N ARG A 445 1.47 24.47 -6.00
CA ARG A 445 1.90 25.44 -7.01
C ARG A 445 2.98 24.90 -7.96
N GLN A 446 3.62 23.76 -7.62
CA GLN A 446 4.68 23.21 -8.47
C GLN A 446 4.11 22.73 -9.81
N GLY A 447 4.81 23.08 -10.91
CA GLY A 447 4.39 22.73 -12.27
C GLY A 447 3.21 23.50 -12.84
N LYS A 448 2.59 24.43 -12.08
CA LYS A 448 1.51 25.28 -12.59
C LYS A 448 2.06 26.59 -13.18
N SER A 449 1.56 26.97 -14.37
CA SER A 449 1.84 28.27 -14.96
C SER A 449 1.32 29.42 -14.06
N LEU A 450 1.86 30.62 -14.22
CA LEU A 450 1.40 31.82 -13.48
C LEU A 450 -0.10 32.03 -13.63
N PHE A 451 -0.64 31.87 -14.84
CA PHE A 451 -2.09 31.99 -15.10
C PHE A 451 -2.90 30.97 -14.26
N ARG A 452 -2.53 29.70 -14.28
CA ARG A 452 -3.21 28.66 -13.46
C ARG A 452 -3.07 28.91 -11.96
N ARG A 453 -1.99 29.56 -11.51
CA ARG A 453 -1.80 29.97 -10.10
C ARG A 453 -2.79 31.10 -9.73
N LEU A 454 -2.96 32.10 -10.60
CA LEU A 454 -3.90 33.20 -10.41
C LEU A 454 -5.36 32.71 -10.39
N VAL A 455 -5.74 31.85 -11.34
CA VAL A 455 -7.09 31.24 -11.38
C VAL A 455 -7.35 30.40 -10.11
N SER A 456 -6.36 29.63 -9.65
CA SER A 456 -6.49 28.84 -8.42
C SER A 456 -6.62 29.72 -7.16
N PHE A 457 -5.95 30.88 -7.15
CA PHE A 457 -6.05 31.87 -6.07
C PHE A 457 -7.43 32.54 -6.05
N ALA A 458 -7.94 32.99 -7.21
CA ALA A 458 -9.25 33.58 -7.34
C ALA A 458 -10.39 32.62 -6.91
N LYS A 459 -10.32 31.35 -7.36
CA LYS A 459 -11.28 30.31 -6.94
C LYS A 459 -11.28 30.05 -5.43
N ARG A 460 -10.14 30.14 -4.76
CA ARG A 460 -10.05 29.97 -3.29
C ARG A 460 -10.65 31.17 -2.55
N LYS A 461 -10.36 32.40 -3.00
CA LYS A 461 -11.00 33.61 -2.42
C LYS A 461 -12.50 33.56 -2.58
N LEU A 462 -13.00 33.15 -3.76
CA LEU A 462 -14.45 33.05 -4.00
C LEU A 462 -15.09 31.99 -3.07
N LYS A 463 -14.45 30.83 -2.89
CA LYS A 463 -14.96 29.80 -1.95
C LYS A 463 -14.92 30.25 -0.48
N ALA A 464 -13.96 31.07 -0.08
CA ALA A 464 -13.91 31.64 1.26
C ALA A 464 -15.04 32.68 1.50
N LEU A 465 -15.43 33.43 0.46
CA LEU A 465 -16.53 34.39 0.51
C LEU A 465 -17.92 33.75 0.50
N ILE A 466 -18.06 32.53 -0.06
CA ILE A 466 -19.34 31.80 -0.12
C ILE A 466 -19.59 30.96 1.16
N LYS A 467 -18.58 30.81 2.02
CA LYS A 467 -18.67 30.06 3.30
C LYS A 467 -18.93 30.96 4.51
N VAL A 468 -19.28 32.25 4.30
CA VAL A 468 -19.74 33.16 5.34
C VAL A 468 -21.27 33.23 5.33
#